data_749bee0699d37b56d34c407376a5daf0
#
_entry.id   749bee0699d37b56d34c407376a5daf0
#
_cell.length_a   1.000
_cell.length_b   1.000
_cell.length_c   1.000
_cell.angle_alpha   90.00
_cell.angle_beta   90.00
_cell.angle_gamma   90.00
#
_symmetry.space_group_name_H-M   'P 1'
#
loop_
_entity.id
_entity.type
_entity.pdbx_description
1 polymer ?
#
loop_
_entity_poly.entity_id
_entity_poly.type
_entity_poly.pdbx_seq_one_letter_code
_entity_poly.pdbx_strand_id
1 'polypeptide(L)'
;EEEEEEEEEEEEEEEEEDETVVVVQEVDALSAMSWGVQPVMKRVEESYGDEIELFYKPAPVREVDPEQEKQKWIDAGQQFGMPVDPSFWDDNPPESTELVNKAFEAAIQQYRGMDYIRALWRRGVAAGRDINDEDVLIDVASEIGLDRKRFKKDLDDVELEAGERSELPFTLMKIQGKPVPKNGRVRYSDFKTQFTFQGIEEQKAQELQGFVDEYGPVATSEVMVVYEVQREDAVQRLQDLNSVSSFEVNGEKFWSV
;
A
#
# COMPACT_ATOMS: atom_id res chain seq x y z
N GLU A 1 11.99 -40.51 -21.83
CA GLU A 1 10.53 -40.19 -21.83
C GLU A 1 10.17 -39.48 -20.50
N GLU A 2 10.45 -40.08 -19.31
CA GLU A 2 10.20 -39.40 -18.02
C GLU A 2 11.12 -38.17 -17.80
N GLU A 3 12.41 -38.23 -18.20
CA GLU A 3 13.34 -37.08 -18.12
C GLU A 3 13.00 -35.99 -19.16
N GLU A 4 12.46 -36.36 -20.32
CA GLU A 4 12.02 -35.41 -21.35
C GLU A 4 10.68 -34.72 -20.95
N GLU A 5 9.77 -35.43 -20.25
CA GLU A 5 8.54 -34.88 -19.71
C GLU A 5 8.83 -33.90 -18.54
N GLU A 6 9.80 -34.22 -17.64
CA GLU A 6 10.23 -33.34 -16.58
C GLU A 6 10.93 -32.06 -17.09
N GLU A 7 11.77 -32.16 -18.13
CA GLU A 7 12.40 -31.01 -18.76
C GLU A 7 11.38 -30.12 -19.51
N GLU A 8 10.37 -30.72 -20.19
CA GLU A 8 9.30 -29.95 -20.83
C GLU A 8 8.38 -29.25 -19.79
N GLU A 9 8.07 -29.89 -18.65
CA GLU A 9 7.29 -29.27 -17.57
C GLU A 9 8.09 -28.14 -16.90
N GLU A 10 9.40 -28.29 -16.65
CA GLU A 10 10.25 -27.24 -16.10
C GLU A 10 10.41 -26.06 -17.10
N GLU A 11 10.54 -26.30 -18.40
CA GLU A 11 10.59 -25.23 -19.41
C GLU A 11 9.24 -24.50 -19.55
N GLU A 12 8.09 -25.22 -19.47
CA GLU A 12 6.77 -24.60 -19.49
C GLU A 12 6.53 -23.77 -18.21
N GLU A 13 6.93 -24.23 -17.01
CA GLU A 13 6.84 -23.47 -15.77
C GLU A 13 7.76 -22.23 -15.79
N GLU A 14 8.99 -22.33 -16.32
CA GLU A 14 9.88 -21.17 -16.49
C GLU A 14 9.35 -20.17 -17.53
N GLU A 15 8.72 -20.62 -18.62
CA GLU A 15 8.07 -19.73 -19.61
C GLU A 15 6.83 -19.05 -19.03
N GLU A 16 5.99 -19.73 -18.22
CA GLU A 16 4.83 -19.14 -17.53
C GLU A 16 5.27 -18.11 -16.48
N GLU A 17 6.33 -18.38 -15.69
CA GLU A 17 6.88 -17.41 -14.74
C GLU A 17 7.44 -16.15 -15.42
N ASP A 18 7.97 -16.27 -16.63
CA ASP A 18 8.52 -15.13 -17.39
C ASP A 18 7.40 -14.28 -18.07
N GLU A 19 6.20 -14.83 -18.24
CA GLU A 19 5.05 -14.12 -18.79
C GLU A 19 4.27 -13.34 -17.71
N THR A 20 4.31 -13.74 -16.45
CA THR A 20 3.59 -13.08 -15.36
C THR A 20 4.13 -11.68 -15.09
N VAL A 21 3.26 -10.70 -15.11
CA VAL A 21 3.61 -9.32 -14.71
C VAL A 21 3.63 -9.20 -13.20
N VAL A 22 4.80 -8.93 -12.65
CA VAL A 22 4.98 -8.72 -11.22
C VAL A 22 5.18 -7.24 -10.92
N VAL A 23 4.41 -6.71 -9.99
CA VAL A 23 4.54 -5.35 -9.48
C VAL A 23 4.95 -5.39 -8.01
N VAL A 24 6.13 -4.88 -7.70
CA VAL A 24 6.60 -4.74 -6.32
C VAL A 24 6.61 -3.26 -5.96
N GLN A 25 5.91 -2.90 -4.89
CA GLN A 25 5.97 -1.54 -4.36
C GLN A 25 6.69 -1.54 -3.00
N GLU A 26 7.88 -0.93 -2.97
CA GLU A 26 8.58 -0.63 -1.72
C GLU A 26 7.97 0.63 -1.12
N VAL A 27 7.49 0.51 0.11
CA VAL A 27 6.80 1.57 0.83
C VAL A 27 7.39 1.75 2.23
N ASP A 28 7.12 2.89 2.81
CA ASP A 28 7.60 3.27 4.13
C ASP A 28 6.40 3.79 4.94
N ALA A 29 6.26 3.34 6.17
CA ALA A 29 5.17 3.76 7.05
C ALA A 29 5.18 5.27 7.35
N LEU A 30 6.35 5.93 7.23
CA LEU A 30 6.50 7.38 7.40
C LEU A 30 6.44 8.14 6.07
N SER A 31 6.15 7.49 4.95
CA SER A 31 6.06 8.15 3.65
C SER A 31 4.64 8.57 3.32
N ALA A 32 4.35 9.88 3.41
CA ALA A 32 3.06 10.42 2.97
C ALA A 32 2.83 10.26 1.45
N MET A 33 3.90 10.16 0.65
CA MET A 33 3.79 9.86 -0.78
C MET A 33 3.31 8.42 -1.01
N SER A 34 3.85 7.44 -0.25
CA SER A 34 3.39 6.05 -0.31
C SER A 34 1.90 5.92 0.05
N TRP A 35 1.45 6.69 1.04
CA TRP A 35 0.04 6.82 1.39
C TRP A 35 -0.79 7.49 0.29
N GLY A 36 -0.30 8.61 -0.25
CA GLY A 36 -0.99 9.41 -1.25
C GLY A 36 -1.27 8.68 -2.57
N VAL A 37 -0.44 7.71 -2.95
CA VAL A 37 -0.65 6.92 -4.19
C VAL A 37 -1.61 5.75 -4.02
N GLN A 38 -2.09 5.45 -2.80
CA GLN A 38 -2.96 4.29 -2.55
C GLN A 38 -4.24 4.27 -3.39
N PRO A 39 -4.93 5.39 -3.66
CA PRO A 39 -6.07 5.38 -4.57
C PRO A 39 -5.73 4.85 -5.97
N VAL A 40 -4.54 5.18 -6.49
CA VAL A 40 -4.06 4.67 -7.79
C VAL A 40 -3.76 3.18 -7.70
N MET A 41 -3.10 2.75 -6.63
CA MET A 41 -2.75 1.33 -6.45
C MET A 41 -4.00 0.46 -6.30
N LYS A 42 -5.02 0.93 -5.58
CA LYS A 42 -6.30 0.24 -5.48
C LYS A 42 -7.02 0.13 -6.82
N ARG A 43 -6.94 1.16 -7.65
CA ARG A 43 -7.44 1.08 -9.01
C ARG A 43 -6.68 0.07 -9.87
N VAL A 44 -5.34 0.00 -9.73
CA VAL A 44 -4.52 -1.00 -10.44
C VAL A 44 -4.91 -2.41 -10.01
N GLU A 45 -5.06 -2.65 -8.70
CA GLU A 45 -5.47 -3.92 -8.13
C GLU A 45 -6.84 -4.36 -8.63
N GLU A 46 -7.83 -3.46 -8.60
CA GLU A 46 -9.19 -3.72 -9.11
C GLU A 46 -9.25 -3.96 -10.63
N SER A 47 -8.38 -3.29 -11.39
CA SER A 47 -8.44 -3.37 -12.84
C SER A 47 -7.59 -4.49 -13.44
N TYR A 48 -6.62 -5.02 -12.71
CA TYR A 48 -5.63 -5.97 -13.24
C TYR A 48 -5.25 -7.09 -12.26
N GLY A 49 -5.79 -7.12 -11.04
CA GLY A 49 -5.36 -8.02 -9.98
C GLY A 49 -5.44 -9.51 -10.31
N ASP A 50 -6.30 -9.90 -11.25
CA ASP A 50 -6.42 -11.28 -11.71
C ASP A 50 -5.31 -11.67 -12.72
N GLU A 51 -4.62 -10.68 -13.31
CA GLU A 51 -3.66 -10.86 -14.39
C GLU A 51 -2.22 -10.47 -14.00
N ILE A 52 -2.05 -9.94 -12.78
CA ILE A 52 -0.75 -9.49 -12.27
C ILE A 52 -0.53 -9.96 -10.83
N GLU A 53 0.72 -10.06 -10.44
CA GLU A 53 1.08 -10.22 -9.04
C GLU A 53 1.50 -8.88 -8.45
N LEU A 54 0.81 -8.42 -7.38
CA LEU A 54 1.09 -7.17 -6.70
C LEU A 54 1.58 -7.41 -5.28
N PHE A 55 2.82 -7.02 -5.01
CA PHE A 55 3.45 -7.15 -3.71
C PHE A 55 3.83 -5.81 -3.11
N TYR A 56 3.70 -5.72 -1.80
CA TYR A 56 4.22 -4.60 -1.03
C TYR A 56 5.30 -5.09 -0.07
N LYS A 57 6.37 -4.33 0.04
CA LYS A 57 7.46 -4.62 0.99
C LYS A 57 7.97 -3.34 1.65
N PRO A 58 8.60 -3.45 2.83
CA PRO A 58 9.26 -2.31 3.45
C PRO A 58 10.37 -1.75 2.55
N ALA A 59 10.44 -0.43 2.47
CA ALA A 59 11.63 0.22 1.95
C ALA A 59 12.82 -0.02 2.90
N PRO A 60 14.07 0.07 2.41
CA PRO A 60 15.25 -0.03 3.24
C PRO A 60 15.22 0.94 4.43
N VAL A 61 15.77 0.51 5.57
CA VAL A 61 15.85 1.35 6.77
C VAL A 61 16.72 2.56 6.51
N ARG A 62 16.21 3.74 6.84
CA ARG A 62 16.93 5.01 6.71
C ARG A 62 16.79 5.86 7.97
N GLU A 63 17.76 6.72 8.20
CA GLU A 63 17.62 7.82 9.13
C GLU A 63 16.65 8.87 8.57
N VAL A 64 15.95 9.58 9.43
CA VAL A 64 14.99 10.61 9.05
C VAL A 64 15.39 11.97 9.65
N ASP A 65 15.25 13.02 8.85
CA ASP A 65 15.34 14.41 9.30
C ASP A 65 13.90 14.92 9.46
N PRO A 66 13.42 15.18 10.69
CA PRO A 66 12.04 15.55 10.95
C PRO A 66 11.58 16.79 10.19
N GLU A 67 12.42 17.79 10.03
CA GLU A 67 12.07 19.03 9.31
C GLU A 67 11.87 18.76 7.80
N GLN A 68 12.74 17.93 7.21
CA GLN A 68 12.62 17.56 5.81
C GLN A 68 11.42 16.66 5.58
N GLU A 69 11.19 15.68 6.45
CA GLU A 69 10.02 14.78 6.34
C GLU A 69 8.72 15.55 6.52
N LYS A 70 8.65 16.46 7.48
CA LYS A 70 7.48 17.34 7.66
C LYS A 70 7.16 18.12 6.38
N GLN A 71 8.18 18.68 5.73
CA GLN A 71 7.99 19.40 4.48
C GLN A 71 7.50 18.47 3.35
N LYS A 72 8.06 17.26 3.24
CA LYS A 72 7.58 16.25 2.28
C LYS A 72 6.11 15.87 2.52
N TRP A 73 5.68 15.79 3.79
CA TRP A 73 4.29 15.52 4.14
C TRP A 73 3.36 16.67 3.75
N ILE A 74 3.77 17.91 3.98
CA ILE A 74 3.03 19.10 3.53
C ILE A 74 2.86 19.08 2.00
N ASP A 75 3.92 18.80 1.27
CA ASP A 75 3.92 18.74 -0.19
C ASP A 75 3.03 17.60 -0.70
N ALA A 76 3.11 16.42 -0.09
CA ALA A 76 2.26 15.28 -0.41
C ALA A 76 0.77 15.59 -0.16
N GLY A 77 0.44 16.21 0.96
CA GLY A 77 -0.95 16.61 1.28
C GLY A 77 -1.56 17.58 0.25
N GLN A 78 -0.73 18.40 -0.41
CA GLN A 78 -1.17 19.29 -1.48
C GLN A 78 -1.35 18.58 -2.83
N GLN A 79 -0.68 17.44 -3.04
CA GLN A 79 -0.65 16.73 -4.32
C GLN A 79 -1.69 15.63 -4.45
N PHE A 80 -2.10 15.04 -3.34
CA PHE A 80 -2.98 13.87 -3.29
C PHE A 80 -4.30 14.20 -2.59
N GLY A 81 -5.34 13.47 -2.93
CA GLY A 81 -6.63 13.58 -2.28
C GLY A 81 -6.74 12.85 -0.95
N MET A 82 -5.64 12.24 -0.47
CA MET A 82 -5.58 11.55 0.82
C MET A 82 -5.21 12.53 1.93
N PRO A 83 -5.76 12.38 3.15
CA PRO A 83 -5.45 13.27 4.26
C PRO A 83 -4.01 13.08 4.75
N VAL A 84 -3.35 14.16 5.08
CA VAL A 84 -2.00 14.18 5.66
C VAL A 84 -1.97 15.19 6.80
N ASP A 85 -1.53 14.77 7.97
CA ASP A 85 -1.35 15.64 9.13
C ASP A 85 0.13 15.77 9.50
N PRO A 86 0.81 16.83 9.05
CA PRO A 86 2.23 17.02 9.31
C PRO A 86 2.57 17.34 10.77
N SER A 87 1.57 17.54 11.64
CA SER A 87 1.80 17.75 13.08
C SER A 87 2.40 16.51 13.76
N PHE A 88 2.32 15.34 13.13
CA PHE A 88 3.05 14.13 13.55
C PHE A 88 4.54 14.40 13.86
N TRP A 89 5.16 15.31 13.12
CA TRP A 89 6.58 15.63 13.23
C TRP A 89 6.92 16.65 14.31
N ASP A 90 5.91 17.20 15.01
CA ASP A 90 6.12 18.25 16.02
C ASP A 90 6.49 17.70 17.40
N ASP A 91 5.97 16.50 17.74
CA ASP A 91 6.13 15.90 19.04
C ASP A 91 6.82 14.53 18.93
N ASN A 92 8.03 14.41 19.49
CA ASN A 92 8.80 13.17 19.58
C ASN A 92 8.92 12.42 18.22
N PRO A 93 9.42 13.08 17.18
CA PRO A 93 9.56 12.45 15.86
C PRO A 93 10.54 11.27 15.91
N PRO A 94 10.31 10.20 15.10
CA PRO A 94 11.28 9.11 14.97
C PRO A 94 12.60 9.60 14.35
N GLU A 95 13.70 9.00 14.78
CA GLU A 95 15.02 9.23 14.20
C GLU A 95 15.30 8.33 12.98
N SER A 96 14.51 7.24 12.84
CA SER A 96 14.69 6.21 11.81
C SER A 96 13.37 5.56 11.45
N THR A 97 13.31 4.95 10.29
CA THR A 97 12.16 4.15 9.83
C THR A 97 12.20 2.70 10.33
N GLU A 98 13.23 2.33 11.10
CA GLU A 98 13.50 0.93 11.46
C GLU A 98 12.33 0.26 12.16
N LEU A 99 11.85 0.84 13.26
CA LEU A 99 10.81 0.22 14.08
C LEU A 99 9.49 0.03 13.31
N VAL A 100 9.04 1.06 12.61
CA VAL A 100 7.77 1.01 11.85
C VAL A 100 7.85 0.08 10.64
N ASN A 101 9.01 0.02 9.97
CA ASN A 101 9.19 -0.87 8.82
C ASN A 101 9.38 -2.33 9.27
N LYS A 102 10.03 -2.59 10.41
CA LYS A 102 10.06 -3.94 11.04
C LYS A 102 8.66 -4.42 11.42
N ALA A 103 7.84 -3.54 11.96
CA ALA A 103 6.45 -3.85 12.29
C ALA A 103 5.63 -4.19 11.03
N PHE A 104 5.86 -3.48 9.94
CA PHE A 104 5.24 -3.79 8.65
C PHE A 104 5.70 -5.17 8.14
N GLU A 105 6.98 -5.48 8.16
CA GLU A 105 7.50 -6.80 7.78
C GLU A 105 6.93 -7.93 8.65
N ALA A 106 6.85 -7.74 9.97
CA ALA A 106 6.23 -8.70 10.87
C ALA A 106 4.76 -9.00 10.52
N ALA A 107 4.03 -7.98 10.04
CA ALA A 107 2.66 -8.17 9.55
C ALA A 107 2.61 -8.91 8.20
N ILE A 108 3.59 -8.68 7.31
CA ILE A 108 3.73 -9.42 6.05
C ILE A 108 3.91 -10.91 6.33
N GLN A 109 4.72 -11.29 7.32
CA GLN A 109 4.95 -12.68 7.72
C GLN A 109 3.68 -13.38 8.25
N GLN A 110 2.64 -12.61 8.59
CA GLN A 110 1.31 -13.11 8.94
C GLN A 110 0.27 -12.88 7.83
N TYR A 111 0.71 -12.58 6.61
CA TYR A 111 -0.14 -12.34 5.43
C TYR A 111 -1.13 -11.17 5.58
N ARG A 112 -0.83 -10.20 6.45
CA ARG A 112 -1.66 -9.00 6.71
C ARG A 112 -0.88 -7.68 6.54
N GLY A 113 0.18 -7.71 5.75
CA GLY A 113 1.04 -6.55 5.56
C GLY A 113 0.29 -5.32 5.04
N MET A 114 -0.55 -5.47 4.01
CA MET A 114 -1.29 -4.34 3.44
C MET A 114 -2.29 -3.75 4.42
N ASP A 115 -3.04 -4.58 5.15
CA ASP A 115 -3.98 -4.09 6.16
C ASP A 115 -3.25 -3.32 7.26
N TYR A 116 -2.09 -3.84 7.66
CA TYR A 116 -1.27 -3.24 8.70
C TYR A 116 -0.69 -1.90 8.30
N ILE A 117 -0.03 -1.82 7.14
CA ILE A 117 0.57 -0.57 6.68
C ILE A 117 -0.50 0.51 6.43
N ARG A 118 -1.68 0.14 5.92
CA ARG A 118 -2.82 1.05 5.77
C ARG A 118 -3.33 1.56 7.12
N ALA A 119 -3.36 0.70 8.15
CA ALA A 119 -3.73 1.13 9.51
C ALA A 119 -2.69 2.10 10.10
N LEU A 120 -1.39 1.85 9.88
CA LEU A 120 -0.32 2.77 10.27
C LEU A 120 -0.44 4.12 9.56
N TRP A 121 -0.66 4.14 8.25
CA TRP A 121 -0.84 5.39 7.50
C TRP A 121 -2.07 6.18 7.97
N ARG A 122 -3.20 5.51 8.23
CA ARG A 122 -4.38 6.18 8.79
C ARG A 122 -4.09 6.80 10.16
N ARG A 123 -3.33 6.10 11.01
CA ARG A 123 -3.00 6.59 12.35
C ARG A 123 -1.92 7.67 12.32
N GLY A 124 -0.79 7.41 11.67
CA GLY A 124 0.36 8.30 11.63
C GLY A 124 0.19 9.40 10.60
N VAL A 125 0.09 9.04 9.31
CA VAL A 125 0.12 10.02 8.23
C VAL A 125 -1.18 10.84 8.16
N ALA A 126 -2.34 10.18 8.21
CA ALA A 126 -3.61 10.88 8.08
C ALA A 126 -4.05 11.61 9.36
N ALA A 127 -3.82 11.01 10.53
CA ALA A 127 -4.33 11.52 11.82
C ALA A 127 -3.26 12.17 12.71
N GLY A 128 -2.00 12.21 12.29
CA GLY A 128 -0.88 12.82 13.04
C GLY A 128 -0.62 12.17 14.40
N ARG A 129 -1.04 10.91 14.60
CA ARG A 129 -0.89 10.20 15.87
C ARG A 129 0.39 9.38 15.89
N ASP A 130 0.92 9.20 17.10
CA ASP A 130 2.12 8.41 17.32
C ASP A 130 1.99 6.98 16.77
N ILE A 131 3.01 6.57 16.02
CA ILE A 131 3.28 5.21 15.53
C ILE A 131 4.74 4.81 15.77
N ASN A 132 5.46 5.56 16.60
CA ASN A 132 6.88 5.34 16.88
C ASN A 132 7.11 4.64 18.23
N ASP A 133 6.09 3.98 18.76
CA ASP A 133 6.12 3.24 20.01
C ASP A 133 5.75 1.77 19.78
N GLU A 134 6.55 0.84 20.32
CA GLU A 134 6.36 -0.60 20.13
C GLU A 134 4.98 -1.07 20.62
N ASP A 135 4.52 -0.59 21.77
CA ASP A 135 3.22 -0.99 22.31
C ASP A 135 2.09 -0.49 21.41
N VAL A 136 2.22 0.70 20.83
CA VAL A 136 1.27 1.23 19.83
C VAL A 136 1.23 0.36 18.58
N LEU A 137 2.40 -0.05 18.07
CA LEU A 137 2.50 -0.91 16.88
C LEU A 137 1.85 -2.28 17.12
N ILE A 138 2.07 -2.85 18.31
CA ILE A 138 1.45 -4.12 18.72
C ILE A 138 -0.08 -3.95 18.89
N ASP A 139 -0.55 -2.81 19.38
CA ASP A 139 -1.98 -2.54 19.51
C ASP A 139 -2.64 -2.42 18.14
N VAL A 140 -2.03 -1.72 17.19
CA VAL A 140 -2.50 -1.65 15.79
C VAL A 140 -2.58 -3.05 15.16
N ALA A 141 -1.57 -3.90 15.40
CA ALA A 141 -1.59 -5.28 14.93
C ALA A 141 -2.79 -6.06 15.50
N SER A 142 -3.09 -5.87 16.79
CA SER A 142 -4.23 -6.50 17.45
C SER A 142 -5.58 -6.00 16.92
N GLU A 143 -5.69 -4.70 16.63
CA GLU A 143 -6.90 -4.08 16.06
C GLU A 143 -7.29 -4.66 14.70
N ILE A 144 -6.31 -5.05 13.89
CA ILE A 144 -6.55 -5.70 12.60
C ILE A 144 -6.61 -7.23 12.68
N GLY A 145 -6.61 -7.80 13.89
CA GLY A 145 -6.80 -9.22 14.15
C GLY A 145 -5.53 -10.09 14.04
N LEU A 146 -4.33 -9.50 14.08
CA LEU A 146 -3.08 -10.26 14.18
C LEU A 146 -2.89 -10.86 15.58
N ASP A 147 -2.25 -12.02 15.66
CA ASP A 147 -1.85 -12.61 16.94
C ASP A 147 -0.77 -11.77 17.62
N ARG A 148 -1.12 -11.14 18.74
CA ARG A 148 -0.26 -10.22 19.48
C ARG A 148 1.10 -10.82 19.89
N LYS A 149 1.10 -12.10 20.31
CA LYS A 149 2.32 -12.76 20.79
C LYS A 149 3.23 -13.11 19.63
N ARG A 150 2.64 -13.63 18.55
CA ARG A 150 3.37 -13.93 17.34
C ARG A 150 3.92 -12.65 16.73
N PHE A 151 3.10 -11.59 16.61
CA PHE A 151 3.53 -10.32 16.06
C PHE A 151 4.72 -9.72 16.83
N LYS A 152 4.65 -9.72 18.18
CA LYS A 152 5.77 -9.25 19.00
C LYS A 152 7.05 -10.05 18.76
N LYS A 153 6.95 -11.38 18.69
CA LYS A 153 8.08 -12.24 18.39
C LYS A 153 8.63 -11.96 16.98
N ASP A 154 7.76 -11.88 15.98
CA ASP A 154 8.16 -11.60 14.61
C ASP A 154 8.83 -10.22 14.50
N LEU A 155 8.32 -9.19 15.24
CA LEU A 155 8.92 -7.85 15.33
C LEU A 155 10.34 -7.88 15.91
N ASP A 156 10.57 -8.69 16.94
CA ASP A 156 11.89 -8.86 17.56
C ASP A 156 12.88 -9.59 16.62
N ASP A 157 12.39 -10.54 15.82
CA ASP A 157 13.20 -11.42 14.96
C ASP A 157 13.47 -10.82 13.57
N VAL A 158 12.70 -9.80 13.13
CA VAL A 158 12.85 -9.16 11.80
C VAL A 158 14.15 -8.36 11.73
N GLU A 159 14.93 -8.60 10.67
CA GLU A 159 16.05 -7.77 10.26
C GLU A 159 15.75 -7.15 8.88
N LEU A 160 16.00 -5.86 8.74
CA LEU A 160 15.84 -5.13 7.48
C LEU A 160 17.18 -4.56 7.03
N GLU A 161 17.37 -4.50 5.72
CA GLU A 161 18.54 -3.86 5.14
C GLU A 161 18.48 -2.34 5.30
N ALA A 162 19.61 -1.74 5.62
CA ALA A 162 19.78 -0.29 5.61
C ALA A 162 20.04 0.19 4.16
N GLY A 163 19.52 1.35 3.81
CA GLY A 163 19.73 1.92 2.49
C GLY A 163 18.85 3.14 2.25
N GLU A 164 19.03 3.74 1.09
CA GLU A 164 18.25 4.90 0.67
C GLU A 164 17.55 4.62 -0.67
N ARG A 165 16.35 5.16 -0.81
CA ARG A 165 15.66 5.33 -2.08
C ARG A 165 15.61 6.82 -2.41
N SER A 166 15.81 7.16 -3.66
CA SER A 166 15.74 8.55 -4.10
C SER A 166 14.38 9.19 -3.81
N GLU A 167 13.32 8.41 -4.00
CA GLU A 167 11.94 8.79 -3.70
C GLU A 167 11.12 7.54 -3.39
N LEU A 168 10.11 7.69 -2.52
CA LEU A 168 9.13 6.65 -2.20
C LEU A 168 7.71 7.06 -2.68
N PRO A 169 6.86 6.07 -3.01
CA PRO A 169 7.19 4.65 -3.11
C PRO A 169 8.18 4.37 -4.24
N PHE A 170 8.95 3.29 -4.12
CA PHE A 170 9.68 2.76 -5.25
C PHE A 170 8.86 1.60 -5.84
N THR A 171 8.46 1.74 -7.09
CA THR A 171 7.65 0.73 -7.81
C THR A 171 8.50 0.06 -8.86
N LEU A 172 8.62 -1.25 -8.79
CA LEU A 172 9.28 -2.08 -9.78
C LEU A 172 8.23 -2.95 -10.47
N MET A 173 8.04 -2.72 -11.75
CA MET A 173 7.26 -3.65 -12.60
C MET A 173 8.25 -4.60 -13.29
N LYS A 174 8.06 -5.90 -13.12
CA LYS A 174 8.80 -6.93 -13.87
C LYS A 174 7.88 -7.38 -15.00
N ILE A 175 8.28 -7.12 -16.24
CA ILE A 175 7.48 -7.33 -17.44
C ILE A 175 8.30 -8.15 -18.41
N GLN A 176 7.89 -9.38 -18.73
CA GLN A 176 8.68 -10.34 -19.52
C GLN A 176 10.12 -10.43 -19.00
N GLY A 177 10.27 -10.66 -17.72
CA GLY A 177 11.57 -10.73 -17.05
C GLY A 177 12.35 -9.40 -16.96
N LYS A 178 11.87 -8.29 -17.57
CA LYS A 178 12.59 -7.01 -17.63
C LYS A 178 12.09 -6.03 -16.56
N PRO A 179 13.01 -5.45 -15.76
CA PRO A 179 12.63 -4.49 -14.74
C PRO A 179 12.28 -3.12 -15.35
N VAL A 180 11.14 -2.56 -14.94
CA VAL A 180 10.70 -1.20 -15.25
C VAL A 180 10.53 -0.43 -13.92
N PRO A 181 11.57 0.27 -13.44
CA PRO A 181 11.51 0.98 -12.19
C PRO A 181 10.81 2.34 -12.31
N LYS A 182 10.11 2.73 -11.25
CA LYS A 182 9.50 4.05 -11.03
C LYS A 182 9.81 4.53 -9.63
N ASN A 183 10.23 5.78 -9.49
CA ASN A 183 10.45 6.43 -8.21
C ASN A 183 9.34 7.44 -7.92
N GLY A 184 8.91 7.50 -6.68
CA GLY A 184 7.96 8.48 -6.18
C GLY A 184 6.56 8.28 -6.75
N ARG A 185 5.94 9.37 -7.16
CA ARG A 185 4.55 9.38 -7.62
C ARG A 185 4.33 8.50 -8.84
N VAL A 186 3.41 7.53 -8.71
CA VAL A 186 2.88 6.75 -9.82
C VAL A 186 1.49 7.26 -10.23
N ARG A 187 1.17 7.11 -11.51
CA ARG A 187 -0.14 7.40 -12.10
C ARG A 187 -0.73 6.11 -12.65
N TYR A 188 -2.03 5.99 -12.68
CA TYR A 188 -2.69 4.84 -13.29
C TYR A 188 -2.23 4.58 -14.73
N SER A 189 -2.00 5.64 -15.53
CA SER A 189 -1.48 5.54 -16.89
C SER A 189 -0.09 4.91 -16.99
N ASP A 190 0.72 4.97 -15.94
CA ASP A 190 2.05 4.35 -15.94
C ASP A 190 1.93 2.82 -16.00
N PHE A 191 0.95 2.25 -15.29
CA PHE A 191 0.63 0.82 -15.30
C PHE A 191 -0.13 0.44 -16.56
N LYS A 192 -1.22 1.13 -16.86
CA LYS A 192 -2.07 0.86 -18.03
C LYS A 192 -1.28 0.80 -19.33
N THR A 193 -0.34 1.71 -19.53
CA THR A 193 0.53 1.72 -20.73
C THR A 193 1.35 0.45 -20.83
N GLN A 194 1.99 0.03 -19.73
CA GLN A 194 2.84 -1.17 -19.71
C GLN A 194 2.00 -2.44 -19.93
N PHE A 195 0.88 -2.55 -19.20
CA PHE A 195 0.02 -3.73 -19.25
C PHE A 195 -0.66 -3.90 -20.63
N THR A 196 -1.10 -2.79 -21.23
CA THR A 196 -1.65 -2.83 -22.59
C THR A 196 -0.64 -3.36 -23.62
N PHE A 197 0.65 -3.02 -23.47
CA PHE A 197 1.71 -3.56 -24.35
C PHE A 197 1.93 -5.07 -24.15
N GLN A 198 1.52 -5.62 -23.01
CA GLN A 198 1.56 -7.05 -22.72
C GLN A 198 0.26 -7.79 -23.13
N GLY A 199 -0.72 -7.07 -23.65
CA GLY A 199 -2.01 -7.65 -23.97
C GLY A 199 -2.93 -7.88 -22.77
N ILE A 200 -2.55 -7.37 -21.58
CA ILE A 200 -3.39 -7.45 -20.38
C ILE A 200 -4.54 -6.44 -20.51
N GLU A 201 -5.75 -6.92 -20.39
CA GLU A 201 -6.96 -6.12 -20.54
C GLU A 201 -7.42 -5.56 -19.18
N GLU A 202 -7.85 -4.29 -19.20
CA GLU A 202 -8.43 -3.63 -18.04
C GLU A 202 -9.79 -4.25 -17.70
N GLN A 203 -9.91 -4.79 -16.50
CA GLN A 203 -11.17 -5.32 -15.99
C GLN A 203 -11.99 -4.21 -15.30
N LYS A 204 -13.27 -4.46 -15.18
CA LYS A 204 -14.14 -3.56 -14.43
C LYS A 204 -13.98 -3.83 -12.94
N ALA A 205 -13.78 -2.76 -12.15
CA ALA A 205 -13.80 -2.86 -10.70
C ALA A 205 -15.05 -3.58 -10.18
N GLN A 206 -14.88 -4.30 -9.08
CA GLN A 206 -15.97 -4.99 -8.40
C GLN A 206 -17.10 -4.02 -7.98
N GLU A 207 -18.24 -4.53 -7.55
CA GLU A 207 -19.31 -3.70 -7.01
C GLU A 207 -18.84 -3.00 -5.71
N LEU A 208 -19.27 -1.73 -5.52
CA LEU A 208 -18.77 -0.87 -4.43
C LEU A 208 -18.92 -1.49 -3.03
N GLN A 209 -19.96 -2.30 -2.79
CA GLN A 209 -20.13 -3.01 -1.52
C GLN A 209 -18.95 -3.96 -1.29
N GLY A 210 -18.60 -4.79 -2.28
CA GLY A 210 -17.47 -5.72 -2.19
C GLY A 210 -16.16 -4.98 -1.95
N PHE A 211 -15.92 -3.86 -2.63
CA PHE A 211 -14.73 -3.03 -2.43
C PHE A 211 -14.60 -2.51 -0.99
N VAL A 212 -15.71 -2.05 -0.39
CA VAL A 212 -15.68 -1.59 1.00
C VAL A 212 -15.53 -2.74 1.98
N ASP A 213 -16.13 -3.90 1.68
CA ASP A 213 -16.03 -5.11 2.50
C ASP A 213 -14.58 -5.64 2.53
N GLU A 214 -13.90 -5.59 1.40
CA GLU A 214 -12.54 -6.11 1.23
C GLU A 214 -11.47 -5.17 1.76
N TYR A 215 -11.53 -3.88 1.37
CA TYR A 215 -10.45 -2.91 1.62
C TYR A 215 -10.74 -1.94 2.77
N GLY A 216 -11.90 -2.02 3.38
CA GLY A 216 -12.33 -1.07 4.42
C GLY A 216 -11.46 -1.04 5.68
N PRO A 217 -11.39 0.10 6.34
CA PRO A 217 -11.95 1.40 5.98
C PRO A 217 -11.32 2.04 4.74
N VAL A 218 -12.13 2.43 3.76
CA VAL A 218 -11.67 3.12 2.55
C VAL A 218 -11.95 4.61 2.59
N ALA A 219 -11.05 5.42 2.06
CA ALA A 219 -11.25 6.86 1.93
C ALA A 219 -12.21 7.17 0.75
N THR A 220 -12.98 8.26 0.86
CA THR A 220 -13.81 8.72 -0.28
C THR A 220 -12.97 8.93 -1.54
N SER A 221 -11.75 9.45 -1.39
CA SER A 221 -10.79 9.64 -2.50
C SER A 221 -10.37 8.36 -3.20
N GLU A 222 -10.33 7.23 -2.50
CA GLU A 222 -10.06 5.92 -3.11
C GLU A 222 -11.22 5.52 -4.04
N VAL A 223 -12.47 5.67 -3.56
CA VAL A 223 -13.66 5.39 -4.36
C VAL A 223 -13.75 6.29 -5.60
N MET A 224 -13.40 7.58 -5.46
CA MET A 224 -13.36 8.51 -6.59
C MET A 224 -12.40 8.03 -7.69
N VAL A 225 -11.22 7.54 -7.33
CA VAL A 225 -10.18 7.11 -8.29
C VAL A 225 -10.51 5.75 -8.88
N VAL A 226 -10.94 4.79 -8.07
CA VAL A 226 -11.25 3.43 -8.53
C VAL A 226 -12.46 3.44 -9.49
N TYR A 227 -13.51 4.17 -9.15
CA TYR A 227 -14.76 4.18 -9.93
C TYR A 227 -14.86 5.37 -10.89
N GLU A 228 -13.83 6.21 -11.00
CA GLU A 228 -13.79 7.39 -11.88
C GLU A 228 -14.98 8.34 -11.69
N VAL A 229 -15.34 8.61 -10.45
CA VAL A 229 -16.48 9.46 -10.08
C VAL A 229 -16.06 10.70 -9.31
N GLN A 230 -16.93 11.72 -9.33
CA GLN A 230 -16.71 12.91 -8.51
C GLN A 230 -17.05 12.63 -7.05
N ARG A 231 -16.55 13.50 -6.14
CA ARG A 231 -16.70 13.32 -4.69
C ARG A 231 -18.16 13.19 -4.25
N GLU A 232 -19.02 14.02 -4.77
CA GLU A 232 -20.43 14.00 -4.45
C GLU A 232 -21.09 12.67 -4.80
N ASP A 233 -20.78 12.14 -5.99
CA ASP A 233 -21.26 10.84 -6.45
C ASP A 233 -20.70 9.69 -5.62
N ALA A 234 -19.40 9.76 -5.27
CA ALA A 234 -18.76 8.76 -4.41
C ALA A 234 -19.43 8.71 -3.03
N VAL A 235 -19.64 9.88 -2.41
CA VAL A 235 -20.31 9.98 -1.11
C VAL A 235 -21.74 9.44 -1.17
N GLN A 236 -22.49 9.80 -2.21
CA GLN A 236 -23.87 9.33 -2.37
C GLN A 236 -23.92 7.80 -2.53
N ARG A 237 -23.08 7.22 -3.38
CA ARG A 237 -23.01 5.76 -3.58
C ARG A 237 -22.63 5.02 -2.30
N LEU A 238 -21.68 5.57 -1.52
CA LEU A 238 -21.25 5.00 -0.23
C LEU A 238 -22.36 5.09 0.82
N GLN A 239 -23.13 6.17 0.86
CA GLN A 239 -24.29 6.33 1.75
C GLN A 239 -25.44 5.39 1.42
N ASP A 240 -25.57 5.01 0.16
CA ASP A 240 -26.63 4.10 -0.32
C ASP A 240 -26.30 2.61 -0.05
N LEU A 241 -25.06 2.29 0.40
CA LEU A 241 -24.68 0.93 0.77
C LEU A 241 -25.37 0.47 2.05
N ASN A 242 -25.57 -0.84 2.14
CA ASN A 242 -26.13 -1.45 3.34
C ASN A 242 -25.07 -1.54 4.44
N SER A 243 -25.47 -1.20 5.68
CA SER A 243 -24.64 -1.36 6.88
C SER A 243 -23.30 -0.60 6.88
N VAL A 244 -23.18 0.41 6.04
CA VAL A 244 -21.98 1.25 5.99
C VAL A 244 -21.98 2.26 7.14
N SER A 245 -20.82 2.39 7.76
CA SER A 245 -20.51 3.44 8.74
C SER A 245 -19.41 4.36 8.20
N SER A 246 -19.31 5.57 8.72
CA SER A 246 -18.20 6.47 8.36
C SER A 246 -17.68 7.22 9.57
N PHE A 247 -16.38 7.53 9.51
CA PHE A 247 -15.72 8.43 10.45
C PHE A 247 -14.84 9.41 9.66
N GLU A 248 -14.49 10.52 10.28
CA GLU A 248 -13.70 11.57 9.64
C GLU A 248 -12.30 11.65 10.25
N VAL A 249 -11.30 11.77 9.39
CA VAL A 249 -9.91 12.00 9.77
C VAL A 249 -9.38 13.13 8.92
N ASN A 250 -9.01 14.24 9.58
CA ASN A 250 -8.40 15.40 8.94
C ASN A 250 -9.15 15.87 7.66
N GLY A 251 -10.49 15.94 7.75
CA GLY A 251 -11.34 16.41 6.65
C GLY A 251 -11.69 15.38 5.57
N GLU A 252 -11.15 14.15 5.66
CA GLU A 252 -11.50 13.04 4.78
C GLU A 252 -12.39 12.03 5.50
N LYS A 253 -13.43 11.56 4.81
CA LYS A 253 -14.28 10.48 5.31
C LYS A 253 -13.72 9.13 4.93
N PHE A 254 -13.66 8.25 5.92
CA PHE A 254 -13.40 6.84 5.77
C PHE A 254 -14.68 6.04 6.00
N TRP A 255 -14.86 4.99 5.22
CA TRP A 255 -16.07 4.18 5.15
C TRP A 255 -15.74 2.72 5.42
N SER A 256 -16.52 2.07 6.26
CA SER A 256 -16.41 0.64 6.59
C SER A 256 -17.78 0.01 6.76
N VAL A 257 -17.86 -1.28 6.60
CA VAL A 257 -19.05 -2.10 6.89
C VAL A 257 -19.00 -2.63 8.31
#